data_0cb5012b7c024736b549d626ccc95a63
#
_entry.id   0cb5012b7c024736b549d626ccc95a63
#
_cell.length_a   1.000
_cell.length_b   1.000
_cell.length_c   1.000
_cell.angle_alpha   90.00
_cell.angle_beta   90.00
_cell.angle_gamma   90.00
#
_symmetry.space_group_name_H-M   'P 1'
#
loop_
_entity.id
_entity.type
_entity.pdbx_description
1 polymer ?
#
loop_
_entity_poly.entity_id
_entity_poly.type
_entity_poly.pdbx_seq_one_letter_code
_entity_poly.pdbx_strand_id
1 'polypeptide(L)'
;MTPNRLRKVRLYPCEELHAVWKRWLAAYRWIYNYTIATWKHGYQWSCFDCQKLVINSDKPEWVKSLPVHQLQEAVADAFDAFKQANAAGVQVKFKSCRAPSQIIKFKVNNFRNGTWYTRLTKGLTFTSPQAIPKNCPYGTQLKYARGKWYGCFPEYQEPETTEQKRVIALDPGVRSFLVGYDGESITEFATNDIGKINRLCYHLDVLMSRISQCKIKRKRYQMRRAYHRMRERIRNLVDDLHKKVAHFLVNHYKLIFLPTFNSSKMVFKSRRNLNSKSVRNLLNWSH
;
A
#
# COMPACT_ATOMS: atom_id res chain seq x y z
N MET A 1 16.71 -6.97 17.02
CA MET A 1 16.87 -6.15 15.80
C MET A 1 15.50 -5.68 15.34
N THR A 2 15.35 -4.42 14.97
CA THR A 2 14.11 -3.89 14.40
C THR A 2 14.05 -4.22 12.90
N PRO A 3 12.89 -4.62 12.35
CA PRO A 3 12.78 -4.90 10.92
C PRO A 3 12.97 -3.61 10.12
N ASN A 4 13.73 -3.68 9.05
CA ASN A 4 14.00 -2.55 8.15
C ASN A 4 13.36 -2.72 6.77
N ARG A 5 12.79 -3.89 6.48
CA ARG A 5 12.14 -4.22 5.22
C ARG A 5 10.78 -4.88 5.45
N LEU A 6 9.83 -4.60 4.55
CA LEU A 6 8.53 -5.26 4.52
C LEU A 6 8.38 -6.04 3.21
N ARG A 7 8.48 -7.37 3.28
CA ARG A 7 8.26 -8.24 2.13
C ARG A 7 6.75 -8.45 1.91
N LYS A 8 6.26 -8.02 0.77
CA LYS A 8 4.86 -8.14 0.37
C LYS A 8 4.71 -9.25 -0.66
N VAL A 9 3.95 -10.28 -0.31
CA VAL A 9 3.76 -11.49 -1.12
C VAL A 9 2.30 -11.63 -1.54
N ARG A 10 2.05 -11.95 -2.81
CA ARG A 10 0.70 -12.22 -3.34
C ARG A 10 0.18 -13.56 -2.82
N LEU A 11 -1.10 -13.59 -2.38
CA LEU A 11 -1.78 -14.79 -1.88
C LEU A 11 -3.02 -15.09 -2.72
N TYR A 12 -3.26 -16.38 -2.95
CA TYR A 12 -4.43 -16.91 -3.66
C TYR A 12 -5.14 -17.91 -2.73
N PRO A 13 -6.06 -17.43 -1.85
CA PRO A 13 -6.81 -18.30 -0.96
C PRO A 13 -7.87 -19.11 -1.71
N CYS A 14 -8.21 -20.30 -1.19
CA CYS A 14 -9.43 -21.02 -1.57
C CYS A 14 -10.68 -20.17 -1.24
N GLU A 15 -11.86 -20.52 -1.77
CA GLU A 15 -13.07 -19.71 -1.60
C GLU A 15 -13.48 -19.57 -0.14
N GLU A 16 -13.41 -20.65 0.63
CA GLU A 16 -13.74 -20.66 2.06
C GLU A 16 -12.80 -19.74 2.85
N LEU A 17 -11.50 -19.83 2.61
CA LEU A 17 -10.50 -18.98 3.28
C LEU A 17 -10.68 -17.52 2.88
N HIS A 18 -10.99 -17.26 1.60
CA HIS A 18 -11.35 -15.92 1.13
C HIS A 18 -12.54 -15.36 1.90
N ALA A 19 -13.59 -16.15 2.10
CA ALA A 19 -14.78 -15.75 2.84
C ALA A 19 -14.45 -15.46 4.33
N VAL A 20 -13.62 -16.31 4.97
CA VAL A 20 -13.15 -16.13 6.35
C VAL A 20 -12.36 -14.82 6.47
N TRP A 21 -11.37 -14.59 5.63
CA TRP A 21 -10.56 -13.36 5.66
C TRP A 21 -11.37 -12.10 5.35
N LYS A 22 -12.38 -12.20 4.47
CA LYS A 22 -13.29 -11.08 4.20
C LYS A 22 -14.13 -10.73 5.42
N ARG A 23 -14.61 -11.73 6.16
CA ARG A 23 -15.33 -11.57 7.42
C ARG A 23 -14.44 -10.90 8.48
N TRP A 24 -13.23 -11.41 8.67
CA TRP A 24 -12.26 -10.81 9.59
C TRP A 24 -11.96 -9.35 9.26
N LEU A 25 -11.82 -9.04 7.99
CA LEU A 25 -11.56 -7.68 7.51
C LEU A 25 -12.73 -6.73 7.81
N ALA A 26 -13.95 -7.21 7.64
CA ALA A 26 -15.15 -6.45 7.97
C ALA A 26 -15.26 -6.22 9.49
N ALA A 27 -15.01 -7.26 10.30
CA ALA A 27 -15.03 -7.19 11.77
C ALA A 27 -13.93 -6.26 12.30
N TYR A 28 -12.71 -6.37 11.80
CA TYR A 28 -11.60 -5.50 12.18
C TYR A 28 -11.91 -4.01 11.90
N ARG A 29 -12.50 -3.71 10.74
CA ARG A 29 -12.95 -2.37 10.39
C ARG A 29 -14.09 -1.88 11.28
N TRP A 30 -15.04 -2.76 11.63
CA TRP A 30 -16.15 -2.42 12.50
C TRP A 30 -15.64 -2.02 13.89
N ILE A 31 -14.75 -2.82 14.50
CA ILE A 31 -14.12 -2.52 15.80
C ILE A 31 -13.35 -1.20 15.76
N TYR A 32 -12.53 -0.99 14.73
CA TYR A 32 -11.84 0.29 14.56
C TYR A 32 -12.81 1.47 14.55
N ASN A 33 -13.88 1.37 13.77
CA ASN A 33 -14.88 2.45 13.66
C ASN A 33 -15.69 2.62 14.96
N TYR A 34 -16.00 1.54 15.63
CA TYR A 34 -16.66 1.56 16.94
C TYR A 34 -15.79 2.29 17.98
N THR A 35 -14.51 1.99 18.05
CA THR A 35 -13.54 2.67 18.91
C THR A 35 -13.48 4.17 18.61
N ILE A 36 -13.41 4.54 17.31
CA ILE A 36 -13.43 5.95 16.89
C ILE A 36 -14.74 6.64 17.31
N ALA A 37 -15.88 6.00 17.17
CA ALA A 37 -17.17 6.54 17.56
C ALA A 37 -17.23 6.77 19.09
N THR A 38 -16.85 5.78 19.87
CA THR A 38 -16.84 5.85 21.34
C THR A 38 -15.94 7.00 21.83
N TRP A 39 -14.77 7.15 21.23
CA TRP A 39 -13.85 8.25 21.57
C TRP A 39 -14.41 9.64 21.25
N LYS A 40 -15.08 9.79 20.11
CA LYS A 40 -15.70 11.06 19.73
C LYS A 40 -16.80 11.52 20.68
N HIS A 41 -17.39 10.61 21.45
CA HIS A 41 -18.37 10.93 22.48
C HIS A 41 -17.75 11.39 23.83
N GLY A 42 -16.45 11.72 23.85
CA GLY A 42 -15.79 12.34 25.02
C GLY A 42 -15.19 11.37 26.03
N TYR A 43 -15.20 10.08 25.79
CA TYR A 43 -14.58 9.10 26.67
C TYR A 43 -13.06 9.05 26.46
N GLN A 44 -12.31 9.67 27.37
CA GLN A 44 -10.84 9.58 27.39
C GLN A 44 -10.39 8.32 28.16
N TRP A 45 -10.37 7.21 27.45
CA TRP A 45 -9.96 5.94 28.04
C TRP A 45 -8.53 5.59 27.63
N SER A 46 -7.83 4.81 28.47
CA SER A 46 -6.58 4.21 28.04
C SER A 46 -6.86 3.18 26.92
N CYS A 47 -5.84 2.89 26.09
CA CYS A 47 -5.97 1.85 25.06
C CYS A 47 -6.40 0.51 25.65
N PHE A 48 -5.89 0.17 26.83
CA PHE A 48 -6.18 -1.07 27.53
C PHE A 48 -7.65 -1.14 28.01
N ASP A 49 -8.16 -0.04 28.60
CA ASP A 49 -9.55 0.01 29.07
C ASP A 49 -10.53 -0.05 27.89
N CYS A 50 -10.20 0.64 26.80
CA CYS A 50 -10.97 0.56 25.58
C CYS A 50 -10.96 -0.86 24.97
N GLN A 51 -9.83 -1.57 25.03
CA GLN A 51 -9.77 -2.99 24.62
C GLN A 51 -10.68 -3.85 25.49
N LYS A 52 -10.67 -3.70 26.83
CA LYS A 52 -11.58 -4.42 27.75
C LYS A 52 -13.04 -4.12 27.43
N LEU A 53 -13.38 -2.84 27.27
CA LEU A 53 -14.74 -2.43 26.92
C LEU A 53 -15.21 -3.06 25.62
N VAL A 54 -14.40 -3.02 24.57
CA VAL A 54 -14.75 -3.58 23.25
C VAL A 54 -14.89 -5.09 23.31
N ILE A 55 -14.04 -5.80 24.11
CA ILE A 55 -14.14 -7.25 24.27
C ILE A 55 -15.45 -7.62 24.97
N ASN A 56 -15.86 -6.87 26.00
CA ASN A 56 -17.03 -7.18 26.83
C ASN A 56 -18.32 -6.55 26.31
N SER A 57 -18.26 -5.63 25.34
CA SER A 57 -19.44 -4.99 24.78
C SER A 57 -20.29 -5.98 23.98
N ASP A 58 -21.58 -5.76 23.91
CA ASP A 58 -22.43 -6.45 22.95
C ASP A 58 -22.05 -6.03 21.53
N LYS A 59 -21.81 -7.03 20.69
CA LYS A 59 -21.39 -6.87 19.31
C LYS A 59 -22.06 -7.90 18.42
N PRO A 60 -22.29 -7.57 17.14
CA PRO A 60 -22.90 -8.49 16.20
C PRO A 60 -22.14 -9.83 16.13
N GLU A 61 -22.87 -10.94 15.97
CA GLU A 61 -22.29 -12.30 15.92
C GLU A 61 -21.17 -12.43 14.88
N TRP A 62 -21.33 -11.81 13.72
CA TRP A 62 -20.30 -11.83 12.69
C TRP A 62 -19.00 -11.14 13.09
N VAL A 63 -19.04 -10.19 14.06
CA VAL A 63 -17.84 -9.54 14.63
C VAL A 63 -17.17 -10.46 15.63
N LYS A 64 -17.93 -11.27 16.38
CA LYS A 64 -17.41 -12.27 17.33
C LYS A 64 -16.55 -13.34 16.63
N SER A 65 -16.72 -13.52 15.30
CA SER A 65 -15.88 -14.42 14.50
C SER A 65 -14.41 -13.98 14.39
N LEU A 66 -14.10 -12.71 14.68
CA LEU A 66 -12.73 -12.22 14.68
C LEU A 66 -12.03 -12.64 15.97
N PRO A 67 -10.82 -13.24 15.91
CA PRO A 67 -10.06 -13.61 17.09
C PRO A 67 -9.79 -12.42 18.01
N VAL A 68 -9.81 -12.67 19.33
CA VAL A 68 -9.71 -11.62 20.37
C VAL A 68 -8.45 -10.74 20.18
N HIS A 69 -7.31 -11.33 19.84
CA HIS A 69 -6.10 -10.55 19.59
C HIS A 69 -6.27 -9.55 18.44
N GLN A 70 -7.07 -9.86 17.41
CA GLN A 70 -7.34 -8.92 16.31
C GLN A 70 -8.36 -7.86 16.70
N LEU A 71 -9.26 -8.14 17.63
CA LEU A 71 -10.11 -7.13 18.25
C LEU A 71 -9.23 -6.10 18.97
N GLN A 72 -8.27 -6.56 19.78
CA GLN A 72 -7.31 -5.71 20.49
C GLN A 72 -6.45 -4.89 19.52
N GLU A 73 -5.94 -5.51 18.45
CA GLU A 73 -5.15 -4.81 17.44
C GLU A 73 -5.97 -3.75 16.67
N ALA A 74 -7.26 -3.99 16.43
CA ALA A 74 -8.12 -3.00 15.79
C ALA A 74 -8.36 -1.78 16.67
N VAL A 75 -8.48 -1.98 17.99
CA VAL A 75 -8.54 -0.89 18.97
C VAL A 75 -7.22 -0.11 19.00
N ALA A 76 -6.08 -0.81 19.08
CA ALA A 76 -4.75 -0.18 19.06
C ALA A 76 -4.54 0.65 17.78
N ASP A 77 -4.93 0.14 16.62
CA ASP A 77 -4.92 0.88 15.34
C ASP A 77 -5.74 2.18 15.40
N ALA A 78 -6.87 2.18 16.10
CA ALA A 78 -7.69 3.36 16.27
C ALA A 78 -6.98 4.40 17.16
N PHE A 79 -6.35 3.95 18.24
CA PHE A 79 -5.56 4.82 19.11
C PHE A 79 -4.36 5.43 18.39
N ASP A 80 -3.62 4.64 17.62
CA ASP A 80 -2.50 5.16 16.82
C ASP A 80 -2.99 6.22 15.82
N ALA A 81 -4.15 5.97 15.19
CA ALA A 81 -4.75 6.92 14.27
C ALA A 81 -5.14 8.23 14.98
N PHE A 82 -5.65 8.17 16.22
CA PHE A 82 -5.92 9.37 17.02
C PHE A 82 -4.66 10.14 17.35
N LYS A 83 -3.61 9.46 17.84
CA LYS A 83 -2.33 10.12 18.16
C LYS A 83 -1.76 10.84 16.94
N GLN A 84 -1.76 10.18 15.78
CA GLN A 84 -1.27 10.78 14.54
C GLN A 84 -2.14 11.93 14.05
N ALA A 85 -3.46 11.81 14.14
CA ALA A 85 -4.38 12.87 13.77
C ALA A 85 -4.23 14.11 14.65
N ASN A 86 -4.13 13.93 15.97
CA ASN A 86 -3.88 15.01 16.92
C ASN A 86 -2.54 15.71 16.67
N ALA A 87 -1.47 14.94 16.45
CA ALA A 87 -0.16 15.51 16.12
C ALA A 87 -0.16 16.30 14.80
N ALA A 88 -1.02 15.93 13.85
CA ALA A 88 -1.18 16.63 12.57
C ALA A 88 -2.25 17.73 12.59
N GLY A 89 -2.95 17.96 13.70
CA GLY A 89 -4.03 18.95 13.80
C GLY A 89 -5.26 18.62 12.95
N VAL A 90 -5.50 17.33 12.64
CA VAL A 90 -6.61 16.89 11.79
C VAL A 90 -7.53 15.91 12.53
N GLN A 91 -8.76 15.79 12.06
CA GLN A 91 -9.70 14.83 12.64
C GLN A 91 -9.46 13.41 12.11
N VAL A 92 -9.52 12.42 13.01
CA VAL A 92 -9.49 11.01 12.64
C VAL A 92 -10.73 10.63 11.81
N LYS A 93 -10.54 9.80 10.78
CA LYS A 93 -11.60 9.36 9.86
C LYS A 93 -11.98 7.91 10.09
N PHE A 94 -13.26 7.59 9.88
CA PHE A 94 -13.73 6.22 9.82
C PHE A 94 -13.14 5.46 8.61
N LYS A 95 -12.84 4.17 8.81
CA LYS A 95 -12.43 3.28 7.72
C LYS A 95 -13.65 2.88 6.87
N SER A 96 -13.57 3.13 5.57
CA SER A 96 -14.64 2.77 4.63
C SER A 96 -14.49 1.34 4.10
N CYS A 97 -15.61 0.63 3.90
CA CYS A 97 -15.61 -0.65 3.17
C CYS A 97 -15.19 -0.52 1.70
N ARG A 98 -15.29 0.69 1.14
CA ARG A 98 -14.88 1.02 -0.23
C ARG A 98 -13.41 1.44 -0.33
N ALA A 99 -12.68 1.47 0.79
CA ALA A 99 -11.26 1.80 0.78
C ALA A 99 -10.49 0.88 -0.19
N PRO A 100 -9.61 1.42 -1.03
CA PRO A 100 -8.89 0.65 -2.04
C PRO A 100 -7.94 -0.39 -1.44
N SER A 101 -7.59 -0.23 -0.18
CA SER A 101 -6.74 -1.14 0.58
C SER A 101 -7.21 -1.21 2.03
N GLN A 102 -7.24 -2.41 2.58
CA GLN A 102 -7.58 -2.70 3.97
C GLN A 102 -6.58 -3.70 4.53
N ILE A 103 -6.26 -3.58 5.80
CA ILE A 103 -5.20 -4.38 6.44
C ILE A 103 -5.73 -4.89 7.78
N ILE A 104 -5.36 -6.14 8.10
CA ILE A 104 -5.46 -6.72 9.44
C ILE A 104 -4.03 -6.93 9.94
N LYS A 105 -3.71 -6.43 11.13
CA LYS A 105 -2.43 -6.67 11.81
C LYS A 105 -2.51 -7.92 12.66
N PHE A 106 -1.42 -8.66 12.74
CA PHE A 106 -1.30 -9.88 13.54
C PHE A 106 -0.03 -9.82 14.39
N LYS A 107 -0.16 -10.17 15.66
CA LYS A 107 0.99 -10.37 16.55
C LYS A 107 1.81 -11.60 16.13
N VAL A 108 3.04 -11.69 16.59
CA VAL A 108 3.98 -12.77 16.27
C VAL A 108 3.34 -14.15 16.44
N ASN A 109 2.66 -14.37 17.56
CA ASN A 109 2.07 -15.66 17.90
C ASN A 109 0.86 -16.07 17.05
N ASN A 110 0.32 -15.17 16.25
CA ASN A 110 -0.86 -15.43 15.42
C ASN A 110 -0.53 -15.94 14.00
N PHE A 111 0.76 -15.96 13.66
CA PHE A 111 1.26 -16.50 12.39
C PHE A 111 2.26 -17.63 12.67
N ARG A 112 1.91 -18.86 12.32
CA ARG A 112 2.75 -20.06 12.50
C ARG A 112 2.52 -21.03 11.36
N ASN A 113 3.54 -21.80 11.03
CA ASN A 113 3.51 -22.80 9.95
C ASN A 113 3.02 -22.22 8.61
N GLY A 114 3.39 -20.95 8.31
CA GLY A 114 3.05 -20.29 7.08
C GLY A 114 1.59 -19.80 6.98
N THR A 115 0.81 -19.83 8.07
CA THR A 115 -0.60 -19.40 8.04
C THR A 115 -1.01 -18.62 9.30
N TRP A 116 -2.11 -17.87 9.19
CA TRP A 116 -2.71 -17.12 10.30
C TRP A 116 -3.74 -17.97 11.01
N TYR A 117 -3.59 -18.13 12.34
CA TYR A 117 -4.52 -18.92 13.17
C TYR A 117 -4.74 -20.34 12.66
N THR A 118 -3.70 -21.15 12.65
CA THR A 118 -3.68 -22.55 12.17
C THR A 118 -4.88 -23.37 12.62
N ARG A 119 -5.37 -23.19 13.85
CA ARG A 119 -6.54 -23.90 14.37
C ARG A 119 -7.85 -23.47 13.70
N LEU A 120 -8.03 -22.15 13.49
CA LEU A 120 -9.25 -21.60 12.90
C LEU A 120 -9.30 -21.75 11.38
N THR A 121 -8.14 -21.89 10.75
CA THR A 121 -8.01 -22.06 9.29
C THR A 121 -7.60 -23.48 8.91
N LYS A 122 -7.80 -24.47 9.85
CA LYS A 122 -7.46 -25.87 9.60
C LYS A 122 -8.18 -26.39 8.34
N GLY A 123 -7.42 -27.00 7.43
CA GLY A 123 -7.93 -27.49 6.16
C GLY A 123 -8.12 -26.43 5.07
N LEU A 124 -8.01 -25.15 5.39
CA LEU A 124 -8.12 -24.07 4.43
C LEU A 124 -6.74 -23.66 3.90
N THR A 125 -6.60 -23.60 2.59
CA THR A 125 -5.31 -23.39 1.93
C THR A 125 -5.27 -22.13 1.10
N PHE A 126 -4.07 -21.65 0.86
CA PHE A 126 -3.78 -20.64 -0.15
C PHE A 126 -2.45 -20.96 -0.84
N THR A 127 -2.30 -20.48 -2.05
CA THR A 127 -1.05 -20.58 -2.82
C THR A 127 -0.39 -19.22 -2.95
N SER A 128 0.89 -19.22 -3.26
CA SER A 128 1.68 -18.02 -3.46
C SER A 128 2.77 -18.27 -4.50
N PRO A 129 3.06 -17.30 -5.39
CA PRO A 129 4.15 -17.41 -6.37
C PRO A 129 5.55 -17.29 -5.73
N GLN A 130 5.60 -16.82 -4.47
CA GLN A 130 6.84 -16.66 -3.71
C GLN A 130 6.76 -17.48 -2.43
N ALA A 131 7.91 -17.95 -1.95
CA ALA A 131 7.99 -18.65 -0.68
C ALA A 131 7.50 -17.77 0.48
N ILE A 132 6.69 -18.35 1.35
CA ILE A 132 6.19 -17.71 2.58
C ILE A 132 7.00 -18.24 3.75
N PRO A 133 7.41 -17.38 4.71
CA PRO A 133 8.11 -17.85 5.89
C PRO A 133 7.22 -18.80 6.70
N LYS A 134 7.79 -19.86 7.26
CA LYS A 134 7.05 -20.73 8.19
C LYS A 134 6.66 -19.96 9.46
N ASN A 135 7.55 -19.15 9.99
CA ASN A 135 7.34 -18.28 11.14
C ASN A 135 7.89 -16.89 10.85
N CYS A 136 7.38 -15.89 11.53
CA CYS A 136 7.88 -14.52 11.43
C CYS A 136 8.17 -14.00 12.84
N PRO A 137 9.39 -13.55 13.15
CA PRO A 137 9.75 -13.03 14.48
C PRO A 137 9.11 -11.67 14.77
N TYR A 138 8.49 -11.08 13.79
CA TYR A 138 7.78 -9.82 13.89
C TYR A 138 6.28 -10.01 13.63
N GLY A 139 5.46 -9.04 14.04
CA GLY A 139 4.05 -9.03 13.69
C GLY A 139 3.85 -8.96 12.17
N THR A 140 2.88 -9.71 11.65
CA THR A 140 2.58 -9.79 10.23
C THR A 140 1.32 -9.00 9.87
N GLN A 141 1.08 -8.80 8.58
CA GLN A 141 -0.15 -8.14 8.12
C GLN A 141 -0.77 -8.93 6.96
N LEU A 142 -2.09 -9.04 6.99
CA LEU A 142 -2.88 -9.53 5.87
C LEU A 142 -3.56 -8.34 5.20
N LYS A 143 -3.18 -8.07 3.96
CA LYS A 143 -3.65 -6.91 3.20
C LYS A 143 -4.57 -7.33 2.08
N TYR A 144 -5.76 -6.76 2.03
CA TYR A 144 -6.66 -6.86 0.89
C TYR A 144 -6.65 -5.56 0.10
N ALA A 145 -6.23 -5.63 -1.15
CA ALA A 145 -6.16 -4.45 -2.00
C ALA A 145 -6.70 -4.77 -3.40
N ARG A 146 -7.71 -4.04 -3.85
CA ARG A 146 -8.28 -4.13 -5.20
C ARG A 146 -8.64 -5.55 -5.63
N GLY A 147 -9.29 -6.30 -4.74
CA GLY A 147 -9.69 -7.68 -5.02
C GLY A 147 -8.58 -8.72 -4.86
N LYS A 148 -7.41 -8.34 -4.34
CA LYS A 148 -6.25 -9.21 -4.21
C LYS A 148 -5.78 -9.27 -2.76
N TRP A 149 -5.34 -10.47 -2.32
CA TRP A 149 -4.74 -10.66 -1.01
C TRP A 149 -3.22 -10.63 -1.06
N TYR A 150 -2.64 -10.10 -0.01
CA TYR A 150 -1.19 -10.04 0.19
C TYR A 150 -0.86 -10.34 1.65
N GLY A 151 0.13 -11.19 1.88
CA GLY A 151 0.84 -11.29 3.15
C GLY A 151 1.97 -10.27 3.18
N CYS A 152 2.09 -9.54 4.27
CA CYS A 152 3.18 -8.59 4.48
C CYS A 152 3.98 -9.07 5.69
N PHE A 153 5.24 -9.41 5.45
CA PHE A 153 6.17 -10.01 6.41
C PHE A 153 7.33 -9.05 6.65
N PRO A 154 7.39 -8.42 7.85
CA PRO A 154 8.55 -7.64 8.23
C PRO A 154 9.77 -8.57 8.37
N GLU A 155 10.89 -8.15 7.84
CA GLU A 155 12.16 -8.86 7.93
C GLU A 155 13.30 -7.87 8.19
N TYR A 156 14.35 -8.35 8.82
CA TYR A 156 15.60 -7.61 8.92
C TYR A 156 16.53 -8.11 7.83
N GLN A 157 17.08 -7.19 7.07
CA GLN A 157 18.12 -7.46 6.08
C GLN A 157 19.32 -6.63 6.45
N GLU A 158 20.48 -7.28 6.58
CA GLU A 158 21.71 -6.55 6.78
C GLU A 158 22.00 -5.65 5.59
N PRO A 159 22.44 -4.41 5.82
CA PRO A 159 22.87 -3.54 4.74
C PRO A 159 24.05 -4.16 4.02
N GLU A 160 23.92 -4.37 2.73
CA GLU A 160 25.04 -4.81 1.90
C GLU A 160 26.02 -3.63 1.71
N THR A 161 27.29 -3.84 1.98
CA THR A 161 28.34 -2.87 1.66
C THR A 161 28.71 -3.01 0.20
N THR A 162 28.83 -1.89 -0.51
CA THR A 162 29.29 -1.90 -1.89
C THR A 162 30.80 -1.62 -1.98
N GLU A 163 31.50 -2.39 -2.80
CA GLU A 163 32.90 -2.14 -3.14
C GLU A 163 33.06 -1.10 -4.28
N GLN A 164 31.94 -0.63 -4.82
CA GLN A 164 31.93 0.35 -5.90
C GLN A 164 32.57 1.67 -5.43
N LYS A 165 33.35 2.30 -6.30
CA LYS A 165 34.00 3.59 -6.04
C LYS A 165 33.40 4.74 -6.83
N ARG A 166 32.60 4.43 -7.87
CA ARG A 166 32.05 5.43 -8.80
C ARG A 166 31.00 6.30 -8.11
N VAL A 167 30.89 7.50 -8.61
CA VAL A 167 29.93 8.52 -8.15
C VAL A 167 29.08 8.92 -9.33
N ILE A 168 27.79 9.18 -9.10
CA ILE A 168 26.89 9.68 -10.15
C ILE A 168 26.04 10.85 -9.63
N ALA A 169 25.90 11.88 -10.44
CA ALA A 169 24.93 12.95 -10.24
C ALA A 169 23.71 12.72 -11.13
N LEU A 170 22.52 12.81 -10.57
CA LEU A 170 21.26 12.54 -11.27
C LEU A 170 20.46 13.83 -11.44
N ASP A 171 19.86 14.01 -12.62
CA ASP A 171 18.89 15.06 -12.91
C ASP A 171 17.53 14.44 -13.28
N PRO A 172 16.46 14.67 -12.47
CA PRO A 172 15.11 14.23 -12.79
C PRO A 172 14.53 14.96 -13.99
N GLY A 173 14.17 14.18 -15.02
CA GLY A 173 13.71 14.71 -16.30
C GLY A 173 12.20 14.58 -16.54
N VAL A 174 11.73 15.27 -17.55
CA VAL A 174 10.33 15.19 -18.03
C VAL A 174 10.18 14.15 -19.16
N ARG A 175 11.17 14.00 -20.00
CA ARG A 175 11.19 13.06 -21.14
C ARG A 175 11.82 11.73 -20.78
N SER A 176 13.00 11.76 -20.18
CA SER A 176 13.65 10.63 -19.52
C SER A 176 13.33 10.71 -18.04
N PHE A 177 13.23 9.57 -17.36
CA PHE A 177 12.93 9.55 -15.92
C PHE A 177 14.05 10.21 -15.11
N LEU A 178 15.28 9.83 -15.39
CA LEU A 178 16.50 10.42 -14.83
C LEU A 178 17.57 10.48 -15.92
N VAL A 179 18.43 11.48 -15.84
CA VAL A 179 19.69 11.56 -16.57
C VAL A 179 20.80 11.58 -15.55
N GLY A 180 21.78 10.72 -15.69
CA GLY A 180 22.93 10.60 -14.79
C GLY A 180 24.24 10.96 -15.49
N TYR A 181 25.14 11.64 -14.77
CA TYR A 181 26.51 11.91 -15.20
C TYR A 181 27.48 11.44 -14.11
N ASP A 182 28.45 10.61 -14.49
CA ASP A 182 29.40 10.01 -13.57
C ASP A 182 30.85 10.51 -13.72
N GLY A 183 31.04 11.61 -14.43
CA GLY A 183 32.35 12.18 -14.74
C GLY A 183 32.91 11.75 -16.10
N GLU A 184 32.48 10.61 -16.61
CA GLU A 184 32.97 10.03 -17.88
C GLU A 184 31.86 9.89 -18.91
N SER A 185 30.67 9.50 -18.49
CA SER A 185 29.56 9.16 -19.37
C SER A 185 28.23 9.74 -18.89
N ILE A 186 27.31 9.94 -19.84
CA ILE A 186 25.92 10.31 -19.58
C ILE A 186 25.05 9.06 -19.76
N THR A 187 24.27 8.73 -18.74
CA THR A 187 23.32 7.62 -18.75
C THR A 187 21.89 8.15 -18.67
N GLU A 188 21.05 7.80 -19.63
CA GLU A 188 19.62 8.13 -19.60
C GLU A 188 18.79 6.92 -19.15
N PHE A 189 17.95 7.13 -18.14
CA PHE A 189 17.06 6.09 -17.61
C PHE A 189 15.63 6.28 -18.15
N ALA A 190 15.06 5.17 -18.63
CA ALA A 190 13.68 5.11 -19.13
C ALA A 190 13.37 6.09 -20.30
N THR A 191 14.31 6.27 -21.18
CA THR A 191 14.12 6.96 -22.45
C THR A 191 12.99 6.30 -23.24
N ASN A 192 12.00 7.06 -23.72
CA ASN A 192 10.80 6.58 -24.44
C ASN A 192 9.74 5.80 -23.65
N ASP A 193 9.99 5.38 -22.40
CA ASP A 193 8.98 4.67 -21.59
C ASP A 193 7.78 5.55 -21.23
N ILE A 194 8.01 6.87 -21.12
CA ILE A 194 6.93 7.85 -20.88
C ILE A 194 5.86 7.79 -21.98
N GLY A 195 6.22 7.49 -23.22
CA GLY A 195 5.26 7.35 -24.32
C GLY A 195 4.27 6.19 -24.12
N LYS A 196 4.74 5.05 -23.57
CA LYS A 196 3.89 3.90 -23.20
C LYS A 196 2.95 4.26 -22.05
N ILE A 197 3.49 4.90 -21.02
CA ILE A 197 2.72 5.33 -19.85
C ILE A 197 1.66 6.36 -20.26
N ASN A 198 2.02 7.36 -21.04
CA ASN A 198 1.10 8.39 -21.55
C ASN A 198 -0.07 7.79 -22.35
N ARG A 199 0.21 6.81 -23.19
CA ARG A 199 -0.82 6.10 -23.96
C ARG A 199 -1.82 5.37 -23.07
N LEU A 200 -1.33 4.69 -22.05
CA LEU A 200 -2.20 4.00 -21.06
C LEU A 200 -3.00 5.03 -20.24
N CYS A 201 -2.39 6.13 -19.84
CA CYS A 201 -3.08 7.20 -19.12
C CYS A 201 -4.16 7.87 -19.97
N TYR A 202 -3.91 8.10 -21.25
CA TYR A 202 -4.93 8.59 -22.18
C TYR A 202 -6.16 7.66 -22.26
N HIS A 203 -5.93 6.35 -22.41
CA HIS A 203 -7.03 5.38 -22.40
C HIS A 203 -7.76 5.33 -21.05
N LEU A 204 -7.05 5.56 -19.95
CA LEU A 204 -7.63 5.65 -18.61
C LEU A 204 -8.57 6.89 -18.52
N ASP A 205 -8.16 8.03 -19.03
CA ASP A 205 -8.94 9.27 -19.04
C ASP A 205 -10.22 9.11 -19.90
N VAL A 206 -10.10 8.50 -21.08
CA VAL A 206 -11.25 8.18 -21.94
C VAL A 206 -12.23 7.25 -21.24
N LEU A 207 -11.70 6.21 -20.54
CA LEU A 207 -12.53 5.28 -19.78
C LEU A 207 -13.25 5.99 -18.62
N MET A 208 -12.58 6.92 -17.93
CA MET A 208 -13.20 7.74 -16.86
C MET A 208 -14.34 8.59 -17.41
N SER A 209 -14.16 9.25 -18.54
CA SER A 209 -15.21 10.02 -19.21
C SER A 209 -16.43 9.15 -19.54
N ARG A 210 -16.20 7.94 -20.11
CA ARG A 210 -17.29 6.98 -20.39
C ARG A 210 -18.00 6.52 -19.13
N ILE A 211 -17.28 6.31 -18.02
CA ILE A 211 -17.86 5.92 -16.72
C ILE A 211 -18.78 7.03 -16.18
N SER A 212 -18.37 8.30 -16.29
CA SER A 212 -19.17 9.43 -15.80
C SER A 212 -20.49 9.60 -16.59
N GLN A 213 -20.46 9.34 -17.88
CA GLN A 213 -21.64 9.46 -18.76
C GLN A 213 -22.57 8.22 -18.73
N CYS A 214 -22.09 7.06 -18.26
CA CYS A 214 -22.83 5.82 -18.30
C CYS A 214 -23.96 5.78 -17.26
N LYS A 215 -25.20 5.74 -17.70
CA LYS A 215 -26.39 5.63 -16.82
C LYS A 215 -26.65 4.20 -16.34
N ILE A 216 -26.24 3.17 -17.11
CA ILE A 216 -26.52 1.77 -16.82
C ILE A 216 -25.58 1.26 -15.71
N LYS A 217 -26.13 0.96 -14.52
CA LYS A 217 -25.37 0.54 -13.32
C LYS A 217 -24.41 -0.65 -13.60
N ARG A 218 -24.88 -1.70 -14.29
CA ARG A 218 -24.10 -2.90 -14.62
C ARG A 218 -22.89 -2.57 -15.51
N LYS A 219 -23.10 -1.82 -16.61
CA LYS A 219 -22.02 -1.39 -17.53
C LYS A 219 -21.03 -0.49 -16.81
N ARG A 220 -21.51 0.49 -16.03
CA ARG A 220 -20.65 1.37 -15.22
C ARG A 220 -19.80 0.59 -14.23
N TYR A 221 -20.33 -0.44 -13.57
CA TYR A 221 -19.57 -1.31 -12.69
C TYR A 221 -18.48 -2.08 -13.43
N GLN A 222 -18.76 -2.66 -14.60
CA GLN A 222 -17.76 -3.36 -15.43
C GLN A 222 -16.65 -2.41 -15.89
N MET A 223 -17.00 -1.21 -16.36
CA MET A 223 -16.01 -0.19 -16.75
C MET A 223 -15.13 0.26 -15.56
N ARG A 224 -15.70 0.44 -14.36
CA ARG A 224 -14.90 0.72 -13.14
C ARG A 224 -13.91 -0.40 -12.83
N ARG A 225 -14.29 -1.65 -13.00
CA ARG A 225 -13.35 -2.78 -12.84
C ARG A 225 -12.21 -2.73 -13.87
N ALA A 226 -12.52 -2.41 -15.13
CA ALA A 226 -11.51 -2.23 -16.18
C ALA A 226 -10.58 -1.04 -15.86
N TYR A 227 -11.13 0.08 -15.43
CA TYR A 227 -10.39 1.26 -14.97
C TYR A 227 -9.39 0.91 -13.85
N HIS A 228 -9.82 0.19 -12.82
CA HIS A 228 -8.94 -0.21 -11.72
C HIS A 228 -7.82 -1.15 -12.17
N ARG A 229 -8.10 -2.10 -13.09
CA ARG A 229 -7.06 -2.97 -13.65
C ARG A 229 -6.03 -2.19 -14.47
N MET A 230 -6.48 -1.26 -15.29
CA MET A 230 -5.59 -0.41 -16.10
C MET A 230 -4.73 0.49 -15.23
N ARG A 231 -5.32 1.14 -14.22
CA ARG A 231 -4.57 1.95 -13.25
C ARG A 231 -3.53 1.13 -12.47
N GLU A 232 -3.86 -0.12 -12.11
CA GLU A 232 -2.90 -1.01 -11.47
C GLU A 232 -1.74 -1.38 -12.42
N ARG A 233 -2.04 -1.60 -13.70
CA ARG A 233 -1.01 -1.86 -14.73
C ARG A 233 -0.05 -0.67 -14.85
N ILE A 234 -0.55 0.55 -14.92
CA ILE A 234 0.28 1.77 -14.98
C ILE A 234 1.19 1.84 -13.75
N ARG A 235 0.64 1.68 -12.54
CA ARG A 235 1.45 1.67 -11.32
C ARG A 235 2.54 0.60 -11.32
N ASN A 236 2.20 -0.61 -11.72
CA ASN A 236 3.18 -1.70 -11.77
C ASN A 236 4.31 -1.40 -12.76
N LEU A 237 4.03 -0.75 -13.89
CA LEU A 237 5.05 -0.32 -14.84
C LEU A 237 5.96 0.76 -14.24
N VAL A 238 5.39 1.75 -13.58
CA VAL A 238 6.17 2.82 -12.92
C VAL A 238 6.98 2.25 -11.76
N ASP A 239 6.38 1.42 -10.90
CA ASP A 239 7.07 0.76 -9.78
C ASP A 239 8.22 -0.15 -10.27
N ASP A 240 8.04 -0.88 -11.36
CA ASP A 240 9.07 -1.75 -11.95
C ASP A 240 10.24 -0.92 -12.48
N LEU A 241 9.93 0.17 -13.17
CA LEU A 241 10.92 1.12 -13.67
C LEU A 241 11.75 1.71 -12.53
N HIS A 242 11.10 2.22 -11.48
CA HIS A 242 11.80 2.79 -10.32
C HIS A 242 12.71 1.76 -9.65
N LYS A 243 12.24 0.51 -9.50
CA LYS A 243 13.04 -0.57 -8.90
C LYS A 243 14.25 -0.94 -9.76
N LYS A 244 14.09 -1.01 -11.09
CA LYS A 244 15.18 -1.31 -12.02
C LYS A 244 16.25 -0.22 -11.98
N VAL A 245 15.82 1.04 -12.00
CA VAL A 245 16.73 2.17 -11.90
C VAL A 245 17.46 2.18 -10.55
N ALA A 246 16.74 2.02 -9.44
CA ALA A 246 17.35 1.96 -8.12
C ALA A 246 18.34 0.80 -8.00
N HIS A 247 17.99 -0.40 -8.48
CA HIS A 247 18.87 -1.56 -8.48
C HIS A 247 20.13 -1.33 -9.32
N PHE A 248 20.00 -0.74 -10.51
CA PHE A 248 21.13 -0.38 -11.32
C PHE A 248 22.07 0.59 -10.59
N LEU A 249 21.53 1.67 -10.04
CA LEU A 249 22.29 2.71 -9.35
C LEU A 249 23.09 2.16 -8.17
N VAL A 250 22.46 1.37 -7.29
CA VAL A 250 23.14 0.83 -6.09
C VAL A 250 24.19 -0.22 -6.43
N ASN A 251 24.05 -0.90 -7.57
CA ASN A 251 25.04 -1.90 -8.01
C ASN A 251 26.26 -1.31 -8.72
N HIS A 252 26.17 -0.07 -9.23
CA HIS A 252 27.24 0.52 -10.04
C HIS A 252 27.92 1.71 -9.36
N TYR A 253 27.28 2.33 -8.36
CA TYR A 253 27.76 3.56 -7.75
C TYR A 253 27.77 3.49 -6.23
N LYS A 254 28.83 4.01 -5.62
CA LYS A 254 28.99 4.16 -4.17
C LYS A 254 28.20 5.37 -3.65
N LEU A 255 28.24 6.46 -4.39
CA LEU A 255 27.62 7.72 -4.00
C LEU A 255 26.72 8.21 -5.14
N ILE A 256 25.49 8.57 -4.78
CA ILE A 256 24.47 9.01 -5.71
C ILE A 256 23.97 10.38 -5.25
N PHE A 257 24.22 11.41 -6.04
CA PHE A 257 23.69 12.74 -5.82
C PHE A 257 22.35 12.88 -6.53
N LEU A 258 21.30 13.08 -5.75
CA LEU A 258 19.95 13.32 -6.26
C LEU A 258 19.46 14.66 -5.71
N PRO A 259 19.13 15.65 -6.57
CA PRO A 259 18.65 16.93 -6.12
C PRO A 259 17.24 16.79 -5.50
N THR A 260 16.90 17.71 -4.61
CA THR A 260 15.55 17.79 -4.05
C THR A 260 14.57 18.16 -5.17
N PHE A 261 13.76 17.19 -5.60
CA PHE A 261 12.82 17.34 -6.70
C PHE A 261 11.38 17.36 -6.20
N ASN A 262 10.83 18.54 -6.00
CA ASN A 262 9.47 18.70 -5.48
C ASN A 262 8.45 18.84 -6.61
N SER A 263 8.07 17.71 -7.23
CA SER A 263 7.11 17.68 -8.33
C SER A 263 5.75 18.30 -7.99
N SER A 264 5.31 18.20 -6.73
CA SER A 264 4.03 18.78 -6.30
C SER A 264 4.01 20.30 -6.39
N LYS A 265 5.12 20.98 -6.05
CA LYS A 265 5.26 22.43 -6.22
C LYS A 265 5.36 22.84 -7.69
N MET A 266 6.04 22.03 -8.50
CA MET A 266 6.24 22.30 -9.93
C MET A 266 4.95 22.20 -10.77
N VAL A 267 4.01 21.37 -10.36
CA VAL A 267 2.73 21.17 -11.08
C VAL A 267 1.61 22.08 -10.58
N PHE A 268 1.84 22.86 -9.53
CA PHE A 268 0.81 23.70 -8.94
C PHE A 268 0.39 24.85 -9.89
N LYS A 269 -0.88 24.88 -10.29
CA LYS A 269 -1.41 25.66 -11.40
C LYS A 269 -1.08 27.15 -11.34
N SER A 270 -1.11 27.77 -10.17
CA SER A 270 -0.90 29.22 -9.99
C SER A 270 0.56 29.67 -10.06
N ARG A 271 1.53 28.74 -10.00
CA ARG A 271 2.97 29.04 -9.93
C ARG A 271 3.83 28.28 -10.94
N ARG A 272 3.19 27.56 -11.87
CA ARG A 272 3.93 26.69 -12.79
C ARG A 272 4.36 27.44 -14.06
N ASN A 273 5.63 27.29 -14.43
CA ASN A 273 6.18 27.69 -15.72
C ASN A 273 6.21 26.55 -16.75
N LEU A 274 5.64 25.38 -16.39
CA LEU A 274 5.64 24.18 -17.22
C LEU A 274 4.36 24.13 -18.08
N ASN A 275 4.51 23.72 -19.33
CA ASN A 275 3.37 23.45 -20.21
C ASN A 275 2.59 22.19 -19.73
N SER A 276 1.35 22.06 -20.17
CA SER A 276 0.44 20.97 -19.76
C SER A 276 0.97 19.58 -20.08
N LYS A 277 1.76 19.40 -21.16
CA LYS A 277 2.37 18.12 -21.54
C LYS A 277 3.47 17.72 -20.55
N SER A 278 4.34 18.67 -20.18
CA SER A 278 5.40 18.45 -19.18
C SER A 278 4.83 18.13 -17.80
N VAL A 279 3.78 18.86 -17.38
CA VAL A 279 3.06 18.56 -16.13
C VAL A 279 2.49 17.14 -16.14
N ARG A 280 1.87 16.72 -17.24
CA ARG A 280 1.33 15.37 -17.38
C ARG A 280 2.44 14.30 -17.28
N ASN A 281 3.58 14.52 -17.93
CA ASN A 281 4.72 13.59 -17.86
C ASN A 281 5.25 13.48 -16.42
N LEU A 282 5.45 14.59 -15.72
CA LEU A 282 5.89 14.58 -14.31
C LEU A 282 4.93 13.79 -13.41
N LEU A 283 3.62 14.00 -13.54
CA LEU A 283 2.61 13.28 -12.79
C LEU A 283 2.59 11.79 -13.14
N ASN A 284 2.83 11.44 -14.39
CA ASN A 284 2.86 10.05 -14.85
C ASN A 284 4.08 9.29 -14.36
N TRP A 285 5.23 9.94 -14.15
CA TRP A 285 6.40 9.34 -13.49
C TRP A 285 6.16 9.04 -11.99
N SER A 286 5.19 9.74 -11.37
CA SER A 286 4.86 9.61 -9.93
C SER A 286 3.61 8.77 -9.65
N HIS A 287 3.08 8.02 -10.61
CA HIS A 287 1.74 7.39 -10.58
C HIS A 287 1.48 6.32 -9.52
#